data_767485f1a079ea9a3d472243dbb8024e
#
_entry.id   767485f1a079ea9a3d472243dbb8024e
#
_cell.length_a   1.000
_cell.length_b   1.000
_cell.length_c   1.000
_cell.angle_alpha   90.00
_cell.angle_beta   90.00
_cell.angle_gamma   90.00
#
_symmetry.space_group_name_H-M   'P 1'
#
loop_
_entity.id
_entity.type
_entity.pdbx_description
1 polymer ?
#
loop_
_entity_poly.entity_id
_entity_poly.type
_entity_poly.pdbx_seq_one_letter_code
_entity_poly.pdbx_strand_id
1 'polypeptide(L)'
;MKRIRSYHGAGIIFWNKDEKQQVSILIGKRSMSPQNHRWSFPGGGWEMKDGFDEKGKIAYTKAAIRESGEEMGMAVEHAEKLVPLWALHVPYFHYKVYAYELDQKTTPPFIAEFSEANWVAVQDLPSPLVLFVASQVRCLRRYLKHKSV
;
A
#
# COMPACT_ATOMS: atom_id res chain seq x y z
N MET A 1 -16.24 23.11 -21.18
CA MET A 1 -15.73 23.04 -19.80
C MET A 1 -15.11 21.68 -19.52
N LYS A 2 -13.82 21.65 -19.11
CA LYS A 2 -13.19 20.40 -18.71
C LYS A 2 -13.72 20.00 -17.32
N ARG A 3 -14.33 18.83 -17.23
CA ARG A 3 -14.68 18.25 -15.93
C ARG A 3 -13.41 17.85 -15.19
N ILE A 4 -13.20 18.37 -13.99
CA ILE A 4 -12.13 17.91 -13.13
C ILE A 4 -12.55 16.54 -12.60
N ARG A 5 -11.74 15.52 -12.94
CA ARG A 5 -12.01 14.15 -12.48
C ARG A 5 -11.38 13.95 -11.13
N SER A 6 -12.11 13.30 -10.22
CA SER A 6 -11.55 12.86 -8.94
C SER A 6 -10.58 11.71 -9.18
N TYR A 7 -9.43 11.78 -8.51
CA TYR A 7 -8.50 10.67 -8.45
C TYR A 7 -8.90 9.76 -7.30
N HIS A 8 -8.95 8.45 -7.58
CA HIS A 8 -9.20 7.42 -6.58
C HIS A 8 -8.08 6.40 -6.68
N GLY A 9 -7.39 6.17 -5.59
CA GLY A 9 -6.28 5.22 -5.58
C GLY A 9 -6.22 4.43 -4.30
N ALA A 10 -5.39 3.40 -4.29
CA ALA A 10 -5.21 2.55 -3.13
C ALA A 10 -3.87 1.83 -3.17
N GLY A 11 -3.36 1.49 -2.00
CA GLY A 11 -2.12 0.76 -1.86
C GLY A 11 -2.17 -0.24 -0.73
N ILE A 12 -1.13 -1.06 -0.64
CA ILE A 12 -1.04 -2.13 0.36
C ILE A 12 0.30 -2.05 1.08
N ILE A 13 0.26 -2.11 2.41
CA ILE A 13 1.44 -2.37 3.23
C ILE A 13 1.48 -3.87 3.49
N PHE A 14 2.38 -4.57 2.80
CA PHE A 14 2.67 -5.96 3.12
C PHE A 14 3.57 -6.00 4.34
N TRP A 15 3.20 -6.77 5.35
CA TRP A 15 3.97 -6.84 6.59
C TRP A 15 4.14 -8.28 7.04
N ASN A 16 5.17 -8.51 7.83
CA ASN A 16 5.49 -9.82 8.39
C ASN A 16 5.99 -9.64 9.81
N LYS A 17 5.61 -10.55 10.67
CA LYS A 17 6.10 -10.61 12.05
C LYS A 17 6.91 -11.89 12.18
N ASP A 18 8.19 -11.76 12.49
CA ASP A 18 9.09 -12.91 12.57
C ASP A 18 8.97 -13.61 13.93
N GLU A 19 9.78 -14.66 14.12
CA GLU A 19 9.79 -15.47 15.34
C GLU A 19 10.17 -14.66 16.57
N LYS A 20 10.94 -13.58 16.40
CA LYS A 20 11.35 -12.68 17.47
C LYS A 20 10.35 -11.55 17.71
N GLN A 21 9.18 -11.64 17.09
CA GLN A 21 8.12 -10.62 17.17
C GLN A 21 8.49 -9.29 16.52
N GLN A 22 9.50 -9.28 15.65
CA GLN A 22 9.89 -8.10 14.89
C GLN A 22 8.98 -7.94 13.68
N VAL A 23 8.44 -6.75 13.50
CA VAL A 23 7.59 -6.42 12.36
C VAL A 23 8.42 -5.76 11.26
N SER A 24 8.33 -6.31 10.06
CA SER A 24 8.94 -5.74 8.86
C SER A 24 7.87 -5.42 7.84
N ILE A 25 8.13 -4.42 7.00
CA ILE A 25 7.24 -3.98 5.94
C ILE A 25 7.99 -3.92 4.62
N LEU A 26 7.28 -4.22 3.55
CA LEU A 26 7.83 -4.14 2.20
C LEU A 26 7.64 -2.72 1.68
N ILE A 27 8.74 -2.06 1.34
CA ILE A 27 8.70 -0.68 0.87
C ILE A 27 9.62 -0.52 -0.34
N GLY A 28 9.25 0.34 -1.27
CA GLY A 28 9.98 0.55 -2.50
C GLY A 28 10.36 2.01 -2.73
N LYS A 29 11.48 2.20 -3.41
CA LYS A 29 11.97 3.52 -3.79
C LYS A 29 11.46 3.86 -5.18
N ARG A 30 10.65 4.92 -5.28
CA ARG A 30 10.05 5.33 -6.55
C ARG A 30 11.14 5.76 -7.54
N SER A 31 10.96 5.34 -8.81
CA SER A 31 11.89 5.67 -9.89
C SER A 31 11.38 6.72 -10.86
N MET A 32 10.12 7.17 -10.71
CA MET A 32 9.46 8.10 -11.64
C MET A 32 9.07 9.40 -10.96
N SER A 33 9.23 10.51 -11.70
CA SER A 33 8.80 11.84 -11.25
C SER A 33 7.28 11.88 -11.09
N PRO A 34 6.74 12.67 -10.15
CA PRO A 34 7.47 13.60 -9.24
C PRO A 34 7.99 12.95 -7.97
N GLN A 35 7.69 11.68 -7.74
CA GLN A 35 8.01 11.00 -6.48
C GLN A 35 9.32 10.22 -6.53
N ASN A 36 10.13 10.39 -7.57
CA ASN A 36 11.39 9.66 -7.73
C ASN A 36 12.31 9.85 -6.53
N HIS A 37 12.99 8.76 -6.14
CA HIS A 37 13.90 8.65 -5.00
C HIS A 37 13.20 8.70 -3.63
N ARG A 38 11.87 8.72 -3.60
CA ARG A 38 11.09 8.66 -2.36
C ARG A 38 10.52 7.26 -2.16
N TRP A 39 10.42 6.86 -0.89
CA TRP A 39 9.99 5.51 -0.54
C TRP A 39 8.50 5.47 -0.24
N SER A 40 7.83 4.45 -0.76
CA SER A 40 6.40 4.23 -0.54
C SER A 40 6.02 2.77 -0.72
N PHE A 41 4.75 2.49 -0.52
CA PHE A 41 4.17 1.16 -0.73
C PHE A 41 3.65 1.02 -2.16
N PRO A 42 3.52 -0.22 -2.69
CA PRO A 42 2.88 -0.40 -3.98
C PRO A 42 1.44 0.08 -3.93
N GLY A 43 1.00 0.70 -4.99
CA GLY A 43 -0.35 1.23 -5.09
C GLY A 43 -0.47 2.18 -6.27
N GLY A 44 -1.69 2.54 -6.60
CA GLY A 44 -1.95 3.44 -7.71
C GLY A 44 -3.44 3.69 -7.91
N GLY A 45 -3.78 4.23 -9.08
CA GLY A 45 -5.11 4.68 -9.39
C GLY A 45 -6.09 3.56 -9.72
N TRP A 46 -7.31 3.73 -9.23
CA TRP A 46 -8.44 2.90 -9.62
C TRP A 46 -8.75 3.07 -11.11
N GLU A 47 -9.06 1.97 -11.77
CA GLU A 47 -9.49 1.95 -13.18
C GLU A 47 -10.87 1.28 -13.29
N MET A 48 -11.57 1.54 -14.39
CA MET A 48 -12.91 0.97 -14.59
C MET A 48 -12.93 -0.55 -14.49
N LYS A 49 -11.87 -1.22 -14.91
CA LYS A 49 -11.75 -2.68 -14.82
C LYS A 49 -11.73 -3.20 -13.38
N ASP A 50 -11.37 -2.34 -12.41
CA ASP A 50 -11.40 -2.70 -10.99
C ASP A 50 -12.83 -2.78 -10.45
N GLY A 51 -13.75 -2.06 -11.10
CA GLY A 51 -15.16 -2.15 -10.79
C GLY A 51 -15.57 -1.45 -9.51
N PHE A 52 -16.75 -1.86 -9.03
CA PHE A 52 -17.41 -1.27 -7.87
C PHE A 52 -17.70 -2.36 -6.85
N ASP A 53 -17.83 -1.95 -5.58
CA ASP A 53 -18.19 -2.87 -4.51
C ASP A 53 -19.70 -3.15 -4.51
N GLU A 54 -20.17 -3.95 -3.55
CA GLU A 54 -21.57 -4.36 -3.42
C GLU A 54 -22.52 -3.17 -3.23
N LYS A 55 -21.99 -2.06 -2.73
CA LYS A 55 -22.76 -0.82 -2.49
C LYS A 55 -22.68 0.14 -3.68
N GLY A 56 -22.07 -0.28 -4.79
CA GLY A 56 -21.89 0.54 -5.98
C GLY A 56 -20.82 1.62 -5.84
N LYS A 57 -19.94 1.49 -4.85
CA LYS A 57 -18.82 2.42 -4.63
C LYS A 57 -17.54 1.87 -5.25
N ILE A 58 -16.60 2.75 -5.50
CA ILE A 58 -15.30 2.39 -6.05
C ILE A 58 -14.64 1.27 -5.23
N ALA A 59 -14.22 0.21 -5.93
CA ALA A 59 -13.60 -0.96 -5.31
C ALA A 59 -12.11 -0.70 -5.07
N TYR A 60 -11.78 0.04 -4.01
CA TYR A 60 -10.40 0.38 -3.67
C TYR A 60 -9.53 -0.84 -3.43
N THR A 61 -10.07 -1.89 -2.82
CA THR A 61 -9.32 -3.12 -2.56
C THR A 61 -8.86 -3.78 -3.86
N LYS A 62 -9.71 -3.79 -4.87
CA LYS A 62 -9.34 -4.37 -6.17
C LYS A 62 -8.28 -3.56 -6.87
N ALA A 63 -8.33 -2.23 -6.77
CA ALA A 63 -7.29 -1.37 -7.31
C ALA A 63 -5.95 -1.62 -6.60
N ALA A 64 -5.97 -1.73 -5.27
CA ALA A 64 -4.77 -2.00 -4.48
C ALA A 64 -4.15 -3.34 -4.84
N ILE A 65 -4.96 -4.39 -4.98
CA ILE A 65 -4.50 -5.73 -5.34
C ILE A 65 -3.87 -5.72 -6.74
N ARG A 66 -4.54 -5.12 -7.71
CA ARG A 66 -4.04 -5.04 -9.09
C ARG A 66 -2.72 -4.28 -9.15
N GLU A 67 -2.65 -3.12 -8.53
CA GLU A 67 -1.45 -2.28 -8.54
C GLU A 67 -0.26 -3.00 -7.86
N SER A 68 -0.50 -3.70 -6.75
CA SER A 68 0.56 -4.46 -6.09
C SER A 68 1.10 -5.57 -6.97
N GLY A 69 0.23 -6.22 -7.75
CA GLY A 69 0.63 -7.22 -8.72
C GLY A 69 1.41 -6.63 -9.87
N GLU A 70 0.97 -5.50 -10.41
CA GLU A 70 1.62 -4.82 -11.53
C GLU A 70 2.98 -4.23 -11.17
N GLU A 71 3.09 -3.68 -9.95
CA GLU A 71 4.30 -2.96 -9.53
C GLU A 71 5.37 -3.84 -8.89
N MET A 72 4.97 -4.88 -8.16
CA MET A 72 5.92 -5.72 -7.41
C MET A 72 5.69 -7.22 -7.57
N GLY A 73 4.70 -7.63 -8.36
CA GLY A 73 4.37 -9.04 -8.51
C GLY A 73 3.89 -9.68 -7.21
N MET A 74 3.43 -8.87 -6.26
CA MET A 74 2.94 -9.37 -4.98
C MET A 74 1.48 -9.78 -5.12
N ALA A 75 1.20 -11.04 -4.75
CA ALA A 75 -0.16 -11.59 -4.83
C ALA A 75 -0.89 -11.42 -3.50
N VAL A 76 -2.18 -11.14 -3.59
CA VAL A 76 -3.08 -11.15 -2.44
C VAL A 76 -4.04 -12.32 -2.64
N GLU A 77 -3.72 -13.45 -2.01
CA GLU A 77 -4.50 -14.68 -2.18
C GLU A 77 -5.82 -14.64 -1.41
N HIS A 78 -5.87 -13.86 -0.34
CA HIS A 78 -7.02 -13.78 0.55
C HIS A 78 -7.45 -12.33 0.74
N ALA A 79 -8.19 -11.79 -0.23
CA ALA A 79 -8.63 -10.40 -0.22
C ALA A 79 -9.41 -10.03 1.06
N GLU A 80 -10.12 -11.00 1.66
CA GLU A 80 -10.86 -10.81 2.89
C GLU A 80 -9.97 -10.51 4.10
N LYS A 81 -8.66 -10.76 4.00
CA LYS A 81 -7.68 -10.47 5.05
C LYS A 81 -7.08 -9.08 4.94
N LEU A 82 -7.42 -8.32 3.91
CA LEU A 82 -6.99 -6.92 3.82
C LEU A 82 -7.62 -6.10 4.94
N VAL A 83 -6.79 -5.35 5.65
CA VAL A 83 -7.24 -4.54 6.79
C VAL A 83 -7.14 -3.07 6.43
N PRO A 84 -8.25 -2.31 6.44
CA PRO A 84 -8.18 -0.87 6.21
C PRO A 84 -7.36 -0.19 7.31
N LEU A 85 -6.35 0.59 6.92
CA LEU A 85 -5.49 1.30 7.87
C LEU A 85 -5.67 2.80 7.83
N TRP A 86 -5.74 3.36 6.64
CA TRP A 86 -5.60 4.79 6.44
C TRP A 86 -6.41 5.21 5.22
N ALA A 87 -6.98 6.39 5.28
CA ALA A 87 -7.72 6.95 4.16
C ALA A 87 -7.59 8.47 4.17
N LEU A 88 -7.48 9.04 2.96
CA LEU A 88 -7.53 10.47 2.76
C LEU A 88 -8.64 10.76 1.75
N HIS A 89 -9.55 11.65 2.12
CA HIS A 89 -10.63 12.11 1.25
C HIS A 89 -10.66 13.63 1.27
N VAL A 90 -10.11 14.22 0.21
CA VAL A 90 -10.17 15.67 -0.01
C VAL A 90 -10.79 15.91 -1.38
N PRO A 91 -11.23 17.12 -1.71
CA PRO A 91 -11.79 17.36 -3.04
C PRO A 91 -10.84 16.90 -4.13
N TYR A 92 -11.36 16.09 -5.05
CA TYR A 92 -10.68 15.55 -6.23
C TYR A 92 -9.57 14.54 -5.96
N PHE A 93 -9.31 14.15 -4.69
CA PHE A 93 -8.27 13.16 -4.38
C PHE A 93 -8.71 12.27 -3.23
N HIS A 94 -8.76 10.96 -3.50
CA HIS A 94 -9.13 9.95 -2.52
C HIS A 94 -8.12 8.81 -2.58
N TYR A 95 -7.58 8.43 -1.42
CA TYR A 95 -6.59 7.36 -1.36
C TYR A 95 -6.79 6.53 -0.10
N LYS A 96 -6.72 5.20 -0.25
CA LYS A 96 -6.85 4.26 0.87
C LYS A 96 -5.65 3.34 0.92
N VAL A 97 -5.20 3.01 2.13
CA VAL A 97 -4.10 2.06 2.34
C VAL A 97 -4.60 0.94 3.23
N TYR A 98 -4.29 -0.27 2.80
CA TYR A 98 -4.65 -1.51 3.49
C TYR A 98 -3.39 -2.21 3.99
N ALA A 99 -3.51 -3.00 5.06
CA ALA A 99 -2.46 -3.88 5.52
C ALA A 99 -2.77 -5.32 5.08
N TYR A 100 -1.72 -6.05 4.74
CA TYR A 100 -1.84 -7.46 4.40
C TYR A 100 -0.68 -8.23 5.01
N GLU A 101 -1.00 -9.18 5.89
CA GLU A 101 0.02 -9.99 6.56
C GLU A 101 0.50 -11.11 5.66
N LEU A 102 1.83 -11.31 5.59
CA LEU A 102 2.44 -12.45 4.93
C LEU A 102 3.11 -13.33 5.97
N ASP A 103 3.03 -14.65 5.78
CA ASP A 103 3.68 -15.62 6.65
C ASP A 103 5.20 -15.53 6.56
N GLN A 104 5.72 -15.10 5.41
CA GLN A 104 7.15 -14.97 5.15
C GLN A 104 7.43 -13.70 4.37
N LYS A 105 8.64 -13.15 4.54
CA LYS A 105 9.11 -12.01 3.77
C LYS A 105 9.43 -12.46 2.34
N THR A 106 8.42 -12.43 1.49
CA THR A 106 8.56 -12.82 0.10
C THR A 106 9.26 -11.72 -0.68
N THR A 107 10.33 -12.07 -1.39
CA THR A 107 11.00 -11.13 -2.28
C THR A 107 10.12 -10.86 -3.49
N PRO A 108 9.84 -9.60 -3.85
CA PRO A 108 9.09 -9.32 -5.07
C PRO A 108 9.75 -9.97 -6.27
N PRO A 109 8.99 -10.73 -7.10
CA PRO A 109 9.56 -11.38 -8.28
C PRO A 109 10.04 -10.38 -9.34
N PHE A 110 9.50 -9.17 -9.33
CA PHE A 110 9.97 -8.07 -10.16
C PHE A 110 9.55 -6.75 -9.50
N ILE A 111 10.09 -5.65 -10.00
CA ILE A 111 9.66 -4.31 -9.59
C ILE A 111 9.43 -3.47 -10.85
N ALA A 112 8.36 -2.69 -10.86
CA ALA A 112 8.05 -1.73 -11.92
C ALA A 112 7.71 -0.40 -11.23
N GLU A 113 8.20 0.69 -11.78
CA GLU A 113 8.08 2.04 -11.24
C GLU A 113 8.84 2.26 -9.91
N PHE A 114 9.63 1.27 -9.50
CA PHE A 114 10.54 1.35 -8.35
C PHE A 114 11.95 0.98 -8.81
N SER A 115 12.95 1.65 -8.23
CA SER A 115 14.35 1.30 -8.49
C SER A 115 14.87 0.23 -7.53
N GLU A 116 14.26 0.10 -6.36
CA GLU A 116 14.55 -0.99 -5.41
C GLU A 116 13.34 -1.22 -4.52
N ALA A 117 13.29 -2.40 -3.93
CA ALA A 117 12.25 -2.74 -2.95
C ALA A 117 12.88 -3.62 -1.89
N ASN A 118 12.62 -3.31 -0.63
CA ASN A 118 13.23 -3.99 0.50
C ASN A 118 12.24 -4.22 1.62
N TRP A 119 12.45 -5.30 2.37
CA TRP A 119 11.81 -5.51 3.65
C TRP A 119 12.62 -4.74 4.69
N VAL A 120 11.99 -3.82 5.39
CA VAL A 120 12.63 -3.01 6.43
C VAL A 120 11.87 -3.15 7.75
N ALA A 121 12.58 -3.04 8.86
CA ALA A 121 11.94 -3.02 10.16
C ALA A 121 11.05 -1.77 10.26
N VAL A 122 9.89 -1.92 10.86
CA VAL A 122 8.88 -0.86 10.91
C VAL A 122 9.39 0.39 11.65
N GLN A 123 10.38 0.25 12.54
CA GLN A 123 11.00 1.37 13.24
C GLN A 123 12.17 1.99 12.46
N ASP A 124 12.64 1.37 11.39
CA ASP A 124 13.82 1.81 10.62
C ASP A 124 13.44 2.18 9.19
N LEU A 125 12.52 3.12 9.06
CA LEU A 125 12.07 3.56 7.74
C LEU A 125 13.18 4.26 6.97
N PRO A 126 13.32 3.97 5.67
CA PRO A 126 14.24 4.71 4.82
C PRO A 126 13.75 6.15 4.62
N SER A 127 14.58 6.99 4.05
CA SER A 127 14.21 8.38 3.72
C SER A 127 14.79 8.78 2.37
N PRO A 128 14.17 9.74 1.67
CA PRO A 128 12.92 10.41 2.04
C PRO A 128 11.68 9.56 1.75
N LEU A 129 10.60 9.83 2.45
CA LEU A 129 9.32 9.14 2.27
C LEU A 129 8.40 9.95 1.37
N VAL A 130 7.55 9.24 0.61
CA VAL A 130 6.41 9.86 -0.06
C VAL A 130 5.47 10.42 1.00
N LEU A 131 4.80 11.51 0.68
CA LEU A 131 3.88 12.18 1.60
C LEU A 131 2.86 11.19 2.18
N PHE A 132 2.61 11.29 3.48
CA PHE A 132 1.69 10.47 4.27
C PHE A 132 2.17 9.05 4.60
N VAL A 133 3.28 8.57 4.04
CA VAL A 133 3.79 7.21 4.35
C VAL A 133 4.05 7.06 5.85
N ALA A 134 4.65 8.06 6.49
CA ALA A 134 4.88 8.02 7.94
C ALA A 134 3.58 7.85 8.73
N SER A 135 2.51 8.56 8.33
CA SER A 135 1.19 8.44 8.96
C SER A 135 0.59 7.05 8.75
N GLN A 136 0.77 6.49 7.56
CA GLN A 136 0.27 5.16 7.22
C GLN A 136 0.95 4.08 8.06
N VAL A 137 2.27 4.19 8.25
CA VAL A 137 3.03 3.26 9.11
C VAL A 137 2.60 3.41 10.57
N ARG A 138 2.34 4.63 11.01
CA ARG A 138 1.84 4.86 12.38
C ARG A 138 0.49 4.16 12.58
N CYS A 139 -0.39 4.20 11.58
CA CYS A 139 -1.66 3.48 11.64
C CYS A 139 -1.46 1.97 11.72
N LEU A 140 -0.50 1.43 10.96
CA LEU A 140 -0.16 0.01 11.05
C LEU A 140 0.33 -0.35 12.44
N ARG A 141 1.23 0.43 13.00
CA ARG A 141 1.78 0.15 14.33
C ARG A 141 0.69 0.19 15.40
N ARG A 142 -0.23 1.12 15.29
CA ARG A 142 -1.38 1.20 16.20
C ARG A 142 -2.28 -0.03 16.09
N TYR A 143 -2.57 -0.45 14.86
CA TYR A 143 -3.36 -1.64 14.58
C TYR A 143 -2.70 -2.88 15.21
N LEU A 144 -1.40 -3.05 15.01
CA LEU A 144 -0.66 -4.20 15.52
C LEU A 144 -0.63 -4.22 17.06
N LYS A 145 -0.52 -3.05 17.67
CA LYS A 145 -0.55 -2.93 19.14
C LYS A 145 -1.90 -3.37 19.70
N HIS A 146 -3.00 -3.01 19.07
CA HIS A 146 -4.33 -3.41 19.51
C HIS A 146 -4.63 -4.87 19.20
N LYS A 147 -4.09 -5.40 18.13
CA LYS A 147 -4.26 -6.81 17.76
C LYS A 147 -3.59 -7.76 18.74
N SER A 148 -2.51 -7.32 19.41
CA SER A 148 -1.72 -8.13 20.33
C SER A 148 -2.35 -8.29 21.69
N VAL A 149 -3.47 -7.65 21.98
CA VAL A 149 -4.17 -7.73 23.26
C VAL A 149 -5.17 -8.87 23.28
#